data_87e349c9cec10600751f425347f90990
#
_entry.id   87e349c9cec10600751f425347f90990
#
_cell.length_a   1.000
_cell.length_b   1.000
_cell.length_c   1.000
_cell.angle_alpha   90.00
_cell.angle_beta   90.00
_cell.angle_gamma   90.00
#
_symmetry.space_group_name_H-M   'P 1'
#
loop_
_entity.id
_entity.type
_entity.pdbx_description
1 polymer ?
#
loop_
_entity_poly.entity_id
_entity_poly.type
_entity_poly.pdbx_seq_one_letter_code
_entity_poly.pdbx_strand_id
1 'polypeptide(L)'
;MFSLVKDLPVMFGIITATWFAIAMIVLMHLLKRTDISKQNKIIWVIIGLIPIVGIGAYSIANFKKNKFILIAFLFAIIITISSIWYYAIYLQSPAKTDRTSEAGIGISADSLMNEFLTNEAVANKKYNNKLLEVTGIIAKSENNPNTILFLKTNFQDGIVSANLKEKKSLPIGTTVTVKGIFTGFILGEIQITEAVVLNTNIIASNTPTNANTNTDNTVSKKDTTTTPSGAKIFKSTTGSIRFFSKTPAEDIEATNKQLISSINALTGEIKFAALIKGFQFDNQLMQKHFNEPDYLNSDSFSKSEFKGKIKNIIAIDFTKNGTYPITVDGQLSIHGVTKKIEVEGQLIINNGILNLKGIFKIHVQDYGIDGSDVADLLDITVNCTYK
;
A
#
# COMPACT_ATOMS: atom_id res chain seq x y z
N MET A 1 -6.59 -12.28 13.59
CA MET A 1 -7.64 -12.76 14.51
C MET A 1 -7.58 -12.10 15.90
N PHE A 2 -6.41 -11.78 16.43
CA PHE A 2 -6.27 -11.19 17.78
C PHE A 2 -6.63 -9.69 17.91
N SER A 3 -6.61 -8.88 16.85
CA SER A 3 -7.01 -7.46 16.93
C SER A 3 -8.53 -7.27 16.95
N LEU A 4 -9.28 -8.11 16.26
CA LEU A 4 -10.75 -8.09 16.21
C LEU A 4 -11.42 -8.32 17.57
N VAL A 5 -10.77 -9.07 18.46
CA VAL A 5 -11.29 -9.38 19.80
C VAL A 5 -11.07 -8.21 20.76
N LYS A 6 -10.14 -7.29 20.45
CA LYS A 6 -9.74 -6.21 21.37
C LYS A 6 -10.74 -5.06 21.44
N ASP A 7 -11.42 -4.75 20.34
CA ASP A 7 -12.35 -3.61 20.26
C ASP A 7 -13.82 -4.00 20.54
N LEU A 8 -14.13 -5.30 20.45
CA LEU A 8 -15.45 -5.84 20.79
C LEU A 8 -15.89 -5.48 22.22
N PRO A 9 -15.04 -5.62 23.26
CA PRO A 9 -15.40 -5.24 24.62
C PRO A 9 -15.69 -3.74 24.77
N VAL A 10 -14.94 -2.87 24.04
CA VAL A 10 -15.12 -1.42 24.08
C VAL A 10 -16.47 -1.03 23.49
N MET A 11 -16.84 -1.58 22.34
CA MET A 11 -18.13 -1.32 21.70
C MET A 11 -19.31 -1.80 22.57
N PHE A 12 -19.25 -3.03 23.10
CA PHE A 12 -20.25 -3.52 24.05
C PHE A 12 -20.32 -2.65 25.30
N GLY A 13 -19.18 -2.17 25.79
CA GLY A 13 -19.11 -1.23 26.91
C GLY A 13 -19.85 0.07 26.64
N ILE A 14 -19.67 0.67 25.46
CA ILE A 14 -20.36 1.90 25.07
C ILE A 14 -21.86 1.69 24.96
N ILE A 15 -22.30 0.62 24.30
CA ILE A 15 -23.73 0.31 24.16
C ILE A 15 -24.38 0.07 25.53
N THR A 16 -23.77 -0.76 26.37
CA THR A 16 -24.30 -1.08 27.71
C THR A 16 -24.34 0.14 28.62
N ALA A 17 -23.29 0.98 28.61
CA ALA A 17 -23.25 2.22 29.38
C ALA A 17 -24.34 3.21 28.93
N THR A 18 -24.59 3.32 27.62
CA THR A 18 -25.64 4.19 27.07
C THR A 18 -27.04 3.73 27.55
N TRP A 19 -27.34 2.44 27.43
CA TRP A 19 -28.62 1.89 27.86
C TRP A 19 -28.81 1.98 29.37
N PHE A 20 -27.75 1.76 30.16
CA PHE A 20 -27.77 1.92 31.60
C PHE A 20 -28.05 3.37 32.02
N ALA A 21 -27.40 4.36 31.38
CA ALA A 21 -27.63 5.77 31.66
C ALA A 21 -29.11 6.16 31.40
N ILE A 22 -29.69 5.69 30.30
CA ILE A 22 -31.10 5.97 29.97
C ILE A 22 -32.04 5.27 30.97
N ALA A 23 -31.74 4.03 31.34
CA ALA A 23 -32.51 3.32 32.36
C ALA A 23 -32.53 4.09 33.70
N MET A 24 -31.38 4.66 34.09
CA MET A 24 -31.29 5.50 35.29
C MET A 24 -32.11 6.80 35.17
N ILE A 25 -32.10 7.44 34.00
CA ILE A 25 -32.94 8.63 33.77
C ILE A 25 -34.42 8.29 33.87
N VAL A 26 -34.84 7.18 33.25
CA VAL A 26 -36.24 6.70 33.34
C VAL A 26 -36.64 6.37 34.79
N LEU A 27 -35.76 5.69 35.54
CA LEU A 27 -35.97 5.35 36.93
C LEU A 27 -36.11 6.59 37.81
N MET A 28 -35.21 7.57 37.66
CA MET A 28 -35.29 8.85 38.38
C MET A 28 -36.56 9.61 38.05
N HIS A 29 -36.98 9.64 36.79
CA HIS A 29 -38.23 10.25 36.38
C HIS A 29 -39.44 9.54 37.00
N LEU A 30 -39.45 8.20 37.00
CA LEU A 30 -40.52 7.40 37.58
C LEU A 30 -40.63 7.61 39.08
N LEU A 31 -39.53 7.67 39.82
CA LEU A 31 -39.52 7.90 41.27
C LEU A 31 -40.05 9.28 41.66
N LYS A 32 -39.79 10.31 40.85
CA LYS A 32 -40.25 11.69 41.07
C LYS A 32 -41.75 11.88 40.80
N ARG A 33 -42.40 10.95 40.11
CA ARG A 33 -43.83 11.07 39.79
C ARG A 33 -44.73 10.78 41.01
N THR A 34 -45.63 11.70 41.29
CA THR A 34 -46.62 11.56 42.39
C THR A 34 -47.98 11.11 41.88
N ASP A 35 -48.21 11.17 40.56
CA ASP A 35 -49.49 10.85 39.92
C ASP A 35 -49.64 9.35 39.57
N ILE A 36 -48.66 8.51 39.92
CA ILE A 36 -48.69 7.06 39.69
C ILE A 36 -48.70 6.33 41.01
N SER A 37 -49.62 5.35 41.17
CA SER A 37 -49.69 4.49 42.36
C SER A 37 -48.40 3.70 42.58
N LYS A 38 -48.12 3.30 43.83
CA LYS A 38 -46.94 2.47 44.16
C LYS A 38 -46.89 1.18 43.36
N GLN A 39 -48.06 0.52 43.19
CA GLN A 39 -48.12 -0.73 42.38
C GLN A 39 -47.73 -0.51 40.92
N ASN A 40 -48.25 0.54 40.29
CA ASN A 40 -47.91 0.86 38.92
C ASN A 40 -46.43 1.26 38.75
N LYS A 41 -45.82 1.91 39.77
CA LYS A 41 -44.37 2.18 39.75
C LYS A 41 -43.55 0.89 39.71
N ILE A 42 -43.94 -0.11 40.54
CA ILE A 42 -43.27 -1.42 40.57
C ILE A 42 -43.37 -2.11 39.19
N ILE A 43 -44.56 -2.07 38.58
CA ILE A 43 -44.78 -2.65 37.25
C ILE A 43 -43.83 -1.99 36.21
N TRP A 44 -43.74 -0.66 36.23
CA TRP A 44 -42.83 0.07 35.30
C TRP A 44 -41.36 -0.20 35.56
N VAL A 45 -40.94 -0.43 36.79
CA VAL A 45 -39.59 -0.86 37.15
C VAL A 45 -39.28 -2.24 36.55
N ILE A 46 -40.22 -3.18 36.71
CA ILE A 46 -40.09 -4.56 36.19
C ILE A 46 -40.01 -4.52 34.64
N ILE A 47 -40.88 -3.77 33.97
CA ILE A 47 -40.86 -3.60 32.51
C ILE A 47 -39.57 -2.95 32.08
N GLY A 48 -39.06 -1.97 32.85
CA GLY A 48 -37.81 -1.26 32.58
C GLY A 48 -36.53 -2.14 32.67
N LEU A 49 -36.63 -3.31 33.30
CA LEU A 49 -35.55 -4.31 33.30
C LEU A 49 -35.30 -4.94 31.90
N ILE A 50 -36.26 -4.79 30.99
CA ILE A 50 -36.05 -5.14 29.57
C ILE A 50 -35.58 -3.87 28.81
N PRO A 51 -34.29 -3.66 28.55
CA PRO A 51 -33.76 -2.31 28.23
C PRO A 51 -34.45 -1.62 27.04
N ILE A 52 -34.56 -2.29 25.91
CA ILE A 52 -35.14 -1.70 24.70
C ILE A 52 -36.66 -1.60 24.78
N VAL A 53 -37.31 -2.70 25.12
CA VAL A 53 -38.79 -2.79 25.12
C VAL A 53 -39.39 -1.97 26.26
N GLY A 54 -38.83 -2.10 27.47
CA GLY A 54 -39.36 -1.43 28.67
C GLY A 54 -39.12 0.08 28.62
N ILE A 55 -37.96 0.53 28.28
CA ILE A 55 -37.65 1.95 28.13
C ILE A 55 -38.46 2.58 26.98
N GLY A 56 -38.61 1.86 25.85
CA GLY A 56 -39.45 2.28 24.74
C GLY A 56 -40.92 2.44 25.11
N ALA A 57 -41.52 1.41 25.73
CA ALA A 57 -42.90 1.43 26.18
C ALA A 57 -43.16 2.59 27.17
N TYR A 58 -42.25 2.79 28.13
CA TYR A 58 -42.34 3.89 29.08
C TYR A 58 -42.24 5.26 28.39
N SER A 59 -41.31 5.41 27.44
CA SER A 59 -41.08 6.65 26.68
C SER A 59 -42.31 7.04 25.86
N ILE A 60 -42.93 6.10 25.17
CA ILE A 60 -44.15 6.30 24.37
C ILE A 60 -45.35 6.63 25.28
N ALA A 61 -45.56 5.86 26.35
CA ALA A 61 -46.68 6.08 27.28
C ALA A 61 -46.62 7.44 27.99
N ASN A 62 -45.42 8.02 28.12
CA ASN A 62 -45.21 9.29 28.80
C ASN A 62 -44.81 10.44 27.89
N PHE A 63 -44.91 10.28 26.56
CA PHE A 63 -44.49 11.26 25.57
C PHE A 63 -45.07 12.67 25.78
N LYS A 64 -46.39 12.75 26.10
CA LYS A 64 -47.07 14.05 26.32
C LYS A 64 -46.55 14.77 27.57
N LYS A 65 -46.04 14.04 28.57
CA LYS A 65 -45.56 14.62 29.84
C LYS A 65 -44.04 14.91 29.81
N ASN A 66 -43.26 14.14 29.07
CA ASN A 66 -41.82 14.34 29.02
C ASN A 66 -41.21 13.89 27.67
N LYS A 67 -41.16 14.80 26.73
CA LYS A 67 -40.57 14.58 25.39
C LYS A 67 -39.09 14.24 25.45
N PHE A 68 -38.38 14.71 26.50
CA PHE A 68 -36.92 14.48 26.62
C PHE A 68 -36.58 12.98 26.72
N ILE A 69 -37.39 12.20 27.45
CA ILE A 69 -37.17 10.75 27.61
C ILE A 69 -37.30 10.03 26.26
N LEU A 70 -38.27 10.43 25.42
CA LEU A 70 -38.43 9.84 24.10
C LEU A 70 -37.26 10.21 23.20
N ILE A 71 -36.80 11.47 23.23
CA ILE A 71 -35.63 11.92 22.45
C ILE A 71 -34.37 11.15 22.85
N ALA A 72 -34.14 11.00 24.16
CA ALA A 72 -33.00 10.21 24.68
C ALA A 72 -33.08 8.73 24.26
N PHE A 73 -34.26 8.13 24.24
CA PHE A 73 -34.49 6.77 23.77
C PHE A 73 -34.15 6.61 22.28
N LEU A 74 -34.65 7.53 21.43
CA LEU A 74 -34.37 7.53 19.99
C LEU A 74 -32.88 7.72 19.72
N PHE A 75 -32.21 8.59 20.47
CA PHE A 75 -30.77 8.81 20.36
C PHE A 75 -29.96 7.55 20.71
N ALA A 76 -30.39 6.81 21.76
CA ALA A 76 -29.75 5.53 22.08
C ALA A 76 -29.90 4.47 20.99
N ILE A 77 -31.07 4.44 20.32
CA ILE A 77 -31.29 3.55 19.19
C ILE A 77 -30.33 3.90 18.05
N ILE A 78 -30.19 5.19 17.73
CA ILE A 78 -29.26 5.65 16.68
C ILE A 78 -27.83 5.25 17.01
N ILE A 79 -27.36 5.47 18.25
CA ILE A 79 -26.02 5.06 18.69
C ILE A 79 -25.85 3.54 18.54
N THR A 80 -26.85 2.76 18.95
CA THR A 80 -26.77 1.29 18.88
C THR A 80 -26.71 0.82 17.43
N ILE A 81 -27.57 1.34 16.55
CA ILE A 81 -27.57 1.00 15.11
C ILE A 81 -26.25 1.42 14.47
N SER A 82 -25.78 2.65 14.74
CA SER A 82 -24.49 3.14 14.20
C SER A 82 -23.32 2.29 14.67
N SER A 83 -23.32 1.85 15.92
CA SER A 83 -22.26 0.97 16.45
C SER A 83 -22.28 -0.42 15.82
N ILE A 84 -23.48 -0.99 15.61
CA ILE A 84 -23.63 -2.29 14.93
C ILE A 84 -23.22 -2.17 13.47
N TRP A 85 -23.61 -1.09 12.79
CA TRP A 85 -23.25 -0.83 11.40
C TRP A 85 -21.74 -0.63 11.22
N TYR A 86 -21.12 0.19 12.10
CA TYR A 86 -19.67 0.37 12.16
C TYR A 86 -18.94 -0.98 12.35
N TYR A 87 -19.44 -1.80 13.29
CA TYR A 87 -18.86 -3.11 13.55
C TYR A 87 -19.04 -4.08 12.37
N ALA A 88 -20.21 -4.07 11.71
CA ALA A 88 -20.46 -4.88 10.53
C ALA A 88 -19.52 -4.51 9.38
N ILE A 89 -19.27 -3.20 9.14
CA ILE A 89 -18.29 -2.73 8.16
C ILE A 89 -16.88 -3.18 8.56
N TYR A 90 -16.52 -3.02 9.83
CA TYR A 90 -15.20 -3.44 10.34
C TYR A 90 -14.97 -4.95 10.19
N LEU A 91 -16.01 -5.78 10.42
CA LEU A 91 -15.95 -7.23 10.20
C LEU A 91 -15.91 -7.62 8.72
N GLN A 92 -16.51 -6.81 7.84
CA GLN A 92 -16.48 -7.04 6.40
C GLN A 92 -15.15 -6.57 5.77
N SER A 93 -14.34 -5.80 6.49
CA SER A 93 -12.97 -5.54 6.07
C SER A 93 -12.25 -6.87 5.95
N PRO A 94 -11.83 -7.32 4.75
CA PRO A 94 -11.21 -8.62 4.61
C PRO A 94 -9.98 -8.63 5.52
N ALA A 95 -10.00 -9.49 6.52
CA ALA A 95 -8.80 -9.82 7.26
C ALA A 95 -7.75 -10.15 6.18
N LYS A 96 -6.56 -9.55 6.29
CA LYS A 96 -5.44 -9.83 5.39
C LYS A 96 -5.24 -11.34 5.44
N THR A 97 -5.87 -12.06 4.49
CA THR A 97 -5.88 -13.53 4.48
C THR A 97 -4.45 -13.94 4.22
N ASP A 98 -3.85 -14.64 5.16
CA ASP A 98 -2.52 -15.21 4.93
C ASP A 98 -2.64 -16.31 3.89
N ARG A 99 -2.42 -15.93 2.62
CA ARG A 99 -2.49 -16.83 1.47
C ARG A 99 -1.26 -17.72 1.33
N THR A 100 -0.30 -17.64 2.26
CA THR A 100 0.95 -18.42 2.16
C THR A 100 0.74 -19.93 2.29
N SER A 101 -0.41 -20.35 2.83
CA SER A 101 -0.82 -21.77 2.86
C SER A 101 -1.41 -22.29 1.54
N GLU A 102 -1.86 -21.38 0.62
CA GLU A 102 -2.38 -21.78 -0.68
C GLU A 102 -1.23 -22.24 -1.60
N ALA A 103 -1.50 -23.11 -2.57
CA ALA A 103 -0.50 -23.49 -3.56
C ALA A 103 -0.14 -22.32 -4.48
N GLY A 104 1.16 -22.00 -4.61
CA GLY A 104 1.68 -20.99 -5.52
C GLY A 104 2.03 -21.58 -6.89
N ILE A 105 2.10 -20.71 -7.89
CA ILE A 105 2.63 -21.08 -9.20
C ILE A 105 4.16 -21.13 -9.11
N GLY A 106 4.75 -22.33 -9.23
CA GLY A 106 6.19 -22.52 -9.21
C GLY A 106 6.85 -22.05 -10.51
N ILE A 107 7.84 -21.15 -10.43
CA ILE A 107 8.57 -20.65 -11.59
C ILE A 107 9.97 -20.15 -11.18
N SER A 108 10.96 -20.22 -12.09
CA SER A 108 12.26 -19.60 -11.85
C SER A 108 12.21 -18.09 -12.12
N ALA A 109 13.10 -17.33 -11.45
CA ALA A 109 13.23 -15.90 -11.70
C ALA A 109 13.53 -15.59 -13.18
N ASP A 110 14.36 -16.42 -13.82
CA ASP A 110 14.69 -16.30 -15.25
C ASP A 110 13.47 -16.53 -16.14
N SER A 111 12.72 -17.61 -15.91
CA SER A 111 11.54 -17.96 -16.72
C SER A 111 10.45 -16.88 -16.57
N LEU A 112 10.24 -16.42 -15.35
CA LEU A 112 9.27 -15.36 -15.06
C LEU A 112 9.65 -14.06 -15.79
N MET A 113 10.92 -13.65 -15.71
CA MET A 113 11.43 -12.47 -16.41
C MET A 113 11.30 -12.61 -17.92
N ASN A 114 11.63 -13.77 -18.49
CA ASN A 114 11.51 -14.01 -19.93
C ASN A 114 10.06 -13.85 -20.42
N GLU A 115 9.08 -14.35 -19.69
CA GLU A 115 7.67 -14.18 -20.04
C GLU A 115 7.26 -12.69 -20.08
N PHE A 116 7.72 -11.89 -19.11
CA PHE A 116 7.45 -10.45 -19.09
C PHE A 116 8.14 -9.68 -20.22
N LEU A 117 9.39 -10.02 -20.51
CA LEU A 117 10.13 -9.38 -21.61
C LEU A 117 9.58 -9.79 -22.99
N THR A 118 9.04 -10.99 -23.12
CA THR A 118 8.45 -11.46 -24.38
C THR A 118 7.09 -10.82 -24.64
N ASN A 119 6.19 -10.79 -23.63
CA ASN A 119 4.89 -10.16 -23.76
C ASN A 119 4.34 -9.76 -22.39
N GLU A 120 4.60 -8.51 -21.99
CA GLU A 120 4.18 -7.96 -20.70
C GLU A 120 2.68 -8.09 -20.46
N ALA A 121 1.85 -7.81 -21.48
CA ALA A 121 0.39 -7.83 -21.34
C ALA A 121 -0.16 -9.24 -21.05
N VAL A 122 0.39 -10.25 -21.74
CA VAL A 122 0.02 -11.65 -21.53
C VAL A 122 0.50 -12.14 -20.17
N ALA A 123 1.76 -11.83 -19.80
CA ALA A 123 2.33 -12.20 -18.52
C ALA A 123 1.56 -11.53 -17.35
N ASN A 124 1.23 -10.23 -17.45
CA ASN A 124 0.39 -9.54 -16.47
C ASN A 124 -0.97 -10.23 -16.31
N LYS A 125 -1.66 -10.54 -17.38
CA LYS A 125 -2.95 -11.25 -17.31
C LYS A 125 -2.83 -12.63 -16.65
N LYS A 126 -1.72 -13.33 -16.88
CA LYS A 126 -1.44 -14.66 -16.33
C LYS A 126 -1.17 -14.61 -14.82
N TYR A 127 -0.41 -13.62 -14.36
CA TYR A 127 0.17 -13.56 -13.01
C TYR A 127 -0.47 -12.53 -12.08
N ASN A 128 -1.26 -11.57 -12.62
CA ASN A 128 -1.83 -10.50 -11.79
C ASN A 128 -2.55 -11.05 -10.55
N ASN A 129 -2.14 -10.57 -9.38
CA ASN A 129 -2.66 -10.97 -8.08
C ASN A 129 -2.58 -12.47 -7.77
N LYS A 130 -1.70 -13.21 -8.48
CA LYS A 130 -1.47 -14.64 -8.21
C LYS A 130 -0.37 -14.82 -7.19
N LEU A 131 -0.48 -15.92 -6.46
CA LEU A 131 0.56 -16.38 -5.55
C LEU A 131 1.62 -17.13 -6.36
N LEU A 132 2.85 -16.65 -6.32
CA LEU A 132 3.99 -17.24 -7.03
C LEU A 132 4.97 -17.86 -6.03
N GLU A 133 5.59 -18.98 -6.43
CA GLU A 133 6.75 -19.58 -5.77
C GLU A 133 7.96 -19.42 -6.69
N VAL A 134 8.70 -18.32 -6.47
CA VAL A 134 9.83 -17.95 -7.35
C VAL A 134 11.14 -18.44 -6.78
N THR A 135 11.85 -19.23 -7.58
CA THR A 135 13.21 -19.72 -7.24
C THR A 135 14.25 -18.90 -7.97
N GLY A 136 15.24 -18.39 -7.24
CA GLY A 136 16.34 -17.61 -7.79
C GLY A 136 17.51 -17.46 -6.84
N ILE A 137 18.59 -16.82 -7.32
CA ILE A 137 19.80 -16.56 -6.52
C ILE A 137 19.73 -15.13 -6.01
N ILE A 138 19.98 -14.94 -4.72
CA ILE A 138 20.02 -13.62 -4.09
C ILE A 138 21.22 -12.84 -4.65
N ALA A 139 20.95 -11.77 -5.40
CA ALA A 139 21.96 -10.82 -5.87
C ALA A 139 22.22 -9.69 -4.85
N LYS A 140 21.17 -9.29 -4.12
CA LYS A 140 21.20 -8.19 -3.16
C LYS A 140 20.08 -8.39 -2.12
N SER A 141 20.31 -7.86 -0.92
CA SER A 141 19.29 -7.79 0.13
C SER A 141 19.30 -6.39 0.76
N GLU A 142 18.13 -5.82 0.99
CA GLU A 142 17.97 -4.53 1.65
C GLU A 142 16.97 -4.68 2.81
N ASN A 143 17.21 -3.93 3.91
CA ASN A 143 16.36 -3.98 5.12
C ASN A 143 15.82 -2.58 5.40
N ASN A 144 14.59 -2.26 4.90
CA ASN A 144 13.96 -0.97 5.18
C ASN A 144 12.45 -0.96 4.87
N PRO A 145 11.55 -1.04 5.83
CA PRO A 145 11.66 -1.57 7.19
C PRO A 145 11.75 -3.10 7.24
N ASN A 146 11.25 -3.80 6.20
CA ASN A 146 11.30 -5.23 6.01
C ASN A 146 12.48 -5.62 5.12
N THR A 147 12.78 -6.91 5.01
CA THR A 147 13.78 -7.40 4.07
C THR A 147 13.21 -7.48 2.67
N ILE A 148 13.88 -6.86 1.71
CA ILE A 148 13.64 -7.03 0.28
C ILE A 148 14.80 -7.86 -0.29
N LEU A 149 14.47 -9.00 -0.88
CA LEU A 149 15.42 -9.84 -1.59
C LEU A 149 15.35 -9.53 -3.08
N PHE A 150 16.49 -9.32 -3.70
CA PHE A 150 16.62 -9.13 -5.14
C PHE A 150 17.20 -10.40 -5.74
N LEU A 151 16.39 -11.12 -6.50
CA LEU A 151 16.80 -12.35 -7.16
C LEU A 151 17.35 -12.05 -8.54
N LYS A 152 18.56 -12.53 -8.80
CA LYS A 152 19.26 -12.36 -10.08
C LYS A 152 18.50 -13.08 -11.20
N THR A 153 18.47 -12.46 -12.37
CA THR A 153 18.08 -13.08 -13.64
C THR A 153 19.24 -13.06 -14.64
N ASN A 154 19.17 -13.85 -15.69
CA ASN A 154 20.15 -13.88 -16.79
C ASN A 154 19.94 -12.74 -17.79
N PHE A 155 18.96 -11.87 -17.57
CA PHE A 155 18.65 -10.74 -18.41
C PHE A 155 19.34 -9.49 -17.89
N GLN A 156 19.97 -8.73 -18.82
CA GLN A 156 20.54 -7.44 -18.47
C GLN A 156 19.42 -6.52 -17.95
N ASP A 157 19.63 -5.93 -16.79
CA ASP A 157 18.66 -5.06 -16.11
C ASP A 157 17.36 -5.74 -15.60
N GLY A 158 17.22 -7.08 -15.76
CA GLY A 158 16.10 -7.85 -15.23
C GLY A 158 16.35 -8.30 -13.79
N ILE A 159 15.41 -8.04 -12.88
CA ILE A 159 15.50 -8.46 -11.47
C ILE A 159 14.11 -8.81 -10.92
N VAL A 160 14.05 -9.76 -9.98
CA VAL A 160 12.84 -10.05 -9.24
C VAL A 160 13.03 -9.59 -7.80
N SER A 161 12.24 -8.62 -7.36
CA SER A 161 12.23 -8.17 -5.96
C SER A 161 11.14 -8.86 -5.17
N ALA A 162 11.50 -9.38 -4.00
CA ALA A 162 10.58 -10.02 -3.08
C ALA A 162 10.61 -9.31 -1.72
N ASN A 163 9.54 -8.58 -1.39
CA ASN A 163 9.38 -7.91 -0.11
C ASN A 163 8.83 -8.90 0.93
N LEU A 164 9.69 -9.28 1.87
CA LEU A 164 9.36 -10.28 2.89
C LEU A 164 8.42 -9.70 3.95
N LYS A 165 7.52 -10.53 4.47
CA LYS A 165 6.67 -10.20 5.63
C LYS A 165 7.49 -9.91 6.89
N GLU A 166 8.64 -10.57 7.02
CA GLU A 166 9.50 -10.51 8.19
C GLU A 166 10.93 -10.12 7.83
N LYS A 167 11.65 -9.55 8.79
CA LYS A 167 13.08 -9.31 8.64
C LYS A 167 13.82 -10.64 8.67
N LYS A 168 14.58 -10.91 7.60
CA LYS A 168 15.40 -12.12 7.50
C LYS A 168 16.72 -11.79 6.83
N SER A 169 17.83 -12.12 7.49
CA SER A 169 19.16 -11.97 6.90
C SER A 169 19.52 -13.26 6.16
N LEU A 170 19.77 -13.15 4.86
CA LEU A 170 20.17 -14.27 4.00
C LEU A 170 21.44 -13.86 3.23
N PRO A 171 22.44 -14.75 3.11
CA PRO A 171 23.66 -14.46 2.38
C PRO A 171 23.40 -14.22 0.88
N ILE A 172 24.12 -13.28 0.30
CA ILE A 172 24.18 -13.08 -1.17
C ILE A 172 24.73 -14.35 -1.81
N GLY A 173 24.23 -14.71 -2.98
CA GLY A 173 24.61 -15.95 -3.68
C GLY A 173 23.81 -17.19 -3.25
N THR A 174 23.02 -17.11 -2.19
CA THR A 174 22.13 -18.21 -1.78
C THR A 174 21.01 -18.40 -2.79
N THR A 175 20.72 -19.64 -3.17
CA THR A 175 19.51 -19.99 -3.92
C THR A 175 18.34 -20.09 -2.96
N VAL A 176 17.29 -19.33 -3.22
CA VAL A 176 16.07 -19.32 -2.40
C VAL A 176 14.82 -19.56 -3.25
N THR A 177 13.80 -20.13 -2.62
CA THR A 177 12.44 -20.09 -3.15
C THR A 177 11.61 -19.17 -2.26
N VAL A 178 11.11 -18.10 -2.83
CA VAL A 178 10.21 -17.14 -2.17
C VAL A 178 8.79 -17.36 -2.66
N LYS A 179 7.83 -17.31 -1.74
CA LYS A 179 6.41 -17.40 -2.04
C LYS A 179 5.74 -16.11 -1.67
N GLY A 180 5.08 -15.47 -2.63
CA GLY A 180 4.44 -14.18 -2.41
C GLY A 180 3.50 -13.80 -3.55
N ILE A 181 2.81 -12.69 -3.37
CA ILE A 181 1.82 -12.19 -4.34
C ILE A 181 2.56 -11.35 -5.39
N PHE A 182 2.37 -11.72 -6.67
CA PHE A 182 2.82 -10.88 -7.77
C PHE A 182 1.99 -9.58 -7.79
N THR A 183 2.67 -8.44 -7.81
CA THR A 183 2.05 -7.11 -7.82
C THR A 183 2.28 -6.35 -9.13
N GLY A 184 3.32 -6.68 -9.88
CA GLY A 184 3.53 -6.09 -11.20
C GLY A 184 4.95 -6.17 -11.72
N PHE A 185 5.13 -5.63 -12.95
CA PHE A 185 6.39 -5.51 -13.65
C PHE A 185 6.65 -4.04 -14.04
N ILE A 186 7.78 -3.48 -13.60
CA ILE A 186 8.10 -2.07 -13.82
C ILE A 186 9.59 -1.89 -14.13
N LEU A 187 9.91 -1.22 -15.22
CA LEU A 187 11.30 -0.83 -15.58
C LEU A 187 12.31 -2.00 -15.48
N GLY A 188 11.89 -3.22 -15.83
CA GLY A 188 12.74 -4.41 -15.76
C GLY A 188 12.72 -5.12 -14.40
N GLU A 189 11.93 -4.64 -13.44
CA GLU A 189 11.76 -5.28 -12.13
C GLU A 189 10.38 -5.93 -11.99
N ILE A 190 10.36 -7.21 -11.61
CA ILE A 190 9.17 -7.94 -11.19
C ILE A 190 9.04 -7.80 -9.69
N GLN A 191 7.89 -7.31 -9.21
CA GLN A 191 7.64 -7.09 -7.80
C GLN A 191 6.74 -8.17 -7.20
N ILE A 192 7.21 -8.75 -6.08
CA ILE A 192 6.49 -9.73 -5.27
C ILE A 192 6.37 -9.18 -3.85
N THR A 193 5.16 -9.16 -3.32
CA THR A 193 4.89 -8.64 -1.97
C THR A 193 4.36 -9.73 -1.05
N GLU A 194 4.31 -9.44 0.24
CA GLU A 194 3.90 -10.38 1.29
C GLU A 194 4.66 -11.72 1.20
N ALA A 195 5.93 -11.65 0.83
CA ALA A 195 6.71 -12.83 0.54
C ALA A 195 7.18 -13.54 1.82
N VAL A 196 7.24 -14.86 1.74
CA VAL A 196 7.88 -15.74 2.73
C VAL A 196 8.93 -16.60 2.05
N VAL A 197 9.99 -16.94 2.76
CA VAL A 197 11.02 -17.85 2.25
C VAL A 197 10.61 -19.28 2.56
N LEU A 198 10.41 -20.11 1.54
CA LEU A 198 10.07 -21.52 1.69
C LEU A 198 11.32 -22.39 1.92
N ASN A 199 12.32 -22.24 1.04
CA ASN A 199 13.53 -23.03 1.05
C ASN A 199 14.76 -22.15 0.81
N THR A 200 15.89 -22.54 1.43
CA THR A 200 17.20 -21.95 1.20
C THR A 200 18.20 -23.07 0.94
N ASN A 201 18.79 -23.10 -0.24
CA ASN A 201 19.93 -23.98 -0.54
C ASN A 201 21.20 -23.13 -0.48
N ILE A 202 21.95 -23.24 0.60
CA ILE A 202 23.28 -22.65 0.71
C ILE A 202 24.20 -23.55 -0.12
N ILE A 203 24.59 -23.10 -1.30
CA ILE A 203 25.70 -23.73 -2.03
C ILE A 203 26.94 -23.34 -1.25
N ALA A 204 27.46 -24.26 -0.42
CA ALA A 204 28.78 -24.10 0.17
C ALA A 204 29.76 -23.95 -1.00
N SER A 205 30.37 -22.76 -1.11
CA SER A 205 31.41 -22.51 -2.10
C SER A 205 32.62 -23.35 -1.75
N ASN A 206 32.65 -24.57 -2.26
CA ASN A 206 33.90 -25.31 -2.38
C ASN A 206 34.67 -24.67 -3.52
N THR A 207 35.72 -23.96 -3.19
CA THR A 207 36.75 -23.52 -4.12
C THR A 207 37.33 -24.73 -4.85
N PRO A 208 37.24 -24.86 -6.16
CA PRO A 208 38.09 -25.78 -6.87
C PRO A 208 39.31 -25.04 -7.38
N THR A 209 40.45 -25.46 -6.89
CA THR A 209 41.76 -25.20 -7.44
C THR A 209 41.83 -25.74 -8.87
N ASN A 210 42.26 -24.90 -9.80
CA ASN A 210 42.86 -25.15 -11.12
C ASN A 210 42.69 -26.54 -11.76
N ALA A 211 42.15 -26.52 -13.00
CA ALA A 211 42.77 -27.24 -14.13
C ALA A 211 42.35 -26.58 -15.43
N ASN A 212 43.36 -26.10 -16.17
CA ASN A 212 43.31 -25.69 -17.57
C ASN A 212 42.65 -26.74 -18.45
N THR A 213 41.81 -26.36 -19.37
CA THR A 213 41.86 -26.84 -20.77
C THR A 213 41.18 -25.83 -21.71
N ASN A 214 41.97 -25.37 -22.66
CA ASN A 214 41.53 -24.68 -23.87
C ASN A 214 40.57 -25.55 -24.68
N THR A 215 39.55 -25.01 -25.25
CA THR A 215 39.24 -25.22 -26.67
C THR A 215 38.23 -24.15 -27.18
N ASP A 216 38.54 -23.73 -28.34
CA ASP A 216 38.15 -22.67 -29.24
C ASP A 216 36.70 -22.76 -29.83
N ASN A 217 36.27 -21.59 -30.34
CA ASN A 217 35.36 -21.36 -31.47
C ASN A 217 33.83 -21.56 -31.24
N THR A 218 32.93 -20.67 -31.62
CA THR A 218 32.82 -19.67 -32.69
C THR A 218 31.54 -18.88 -32.51
N VAL A 219 31.65 -17.58 -32.61
CA VAL A 219 30.80 -16.55 -33.25
C VAL A 219 29.36 -16.93 -33.67
N SER A 220 28.39 -16.21 -33.13
CA SER A 220 27.35 -15.61 -33.97
C SER A 220 26.82 -14.30 -33.40
N LYS A 221 26.88 -13.33 -34.23
CA LYS A 221 26.53 -11.92 -34.29
C LYS A 221 25.10 -11.62 -33.79
N LYS A 222 24.97 -10.61 -32.90
CA LYS A 222 24.56 -9.22 -33.15
C LYS A 222 23.08 -8.95 -33.33
N ASP A 223 22.52 -8.25 -32.32
CA ASP A 223 21.90 -6.97 -32.63
C ASP A 223 22.17 -5.98 -31.50
N THR A 224 22.95 -4.98 -31.89
CA THR A 224 23.45 -3.93 -31.01
C THR A 224 22.50 -2.75 -31.12
N THR A 225 21.69 -2.52 -30.13
CA THR A 225 21.18 -1.18 -29.88
C THR A 225 22.25 -0.46 -29.07
N THR A 226 23.08 0.30 -29.76
CA THR A 226 24.17 1.11 -29.21
C THR A 226 23.59 2.18 -28.27
N THR A 227 23.66 1.93 -26.97
CA THR A 227 23.71 3.00 -25.98
C THR A 227 25.07 3.68 -26.12
N PRO A 228 25.16 5.03 -26.18
CA PRO A 228 26.45 5.72 -26.24
C PRO A 228 27.31 5.27 -25.06
N SER A 229 28.50 4.76 -25.38
CA SER A 229 29.49 4.33 -24.38
C SER A 229 29.85 5.54 -23.50
N GLY A 230 29.49 5.50 -22.18
CA GLY A 230 29.88 6.52 -21.21
C GLY A 230 28.75 7.10 -20.34
N ALA A 231 27.48 6.85 -20.63
CA ALA A 231 26.40 7.40 -19.81
C ALA A 231 26.24 6.64 -18.46
N LYS A 232 26.54 7.30 -17.34
CA LYS A 232 26.28 6.75 -16.03
C LYS A 232 24.76 6.81 -15.74
N ILE A 233 24.14 5.66 -15.58
CA ILE A 233 22.73 5.53 -15.18
C ILE A 233 22.67 5.19 -13.71
N PHE A 234 22.03 6.04 -12.92
CA PHE A 234 21.72 5.79 -11.52
C PHE A 234 20.35 5.12 -11.42
N LYS A 235 20.22 4.04 -10.63
CA LYS A 235 18.96 3.34 -10.40
C LYS A 235 18.63 3.29 -8.92
N SER A 236 17.35 3.40 -8.60
CA SER A 236 16.79 3.21 -7.26
C SER A 236 15.60 2.27 -7.36
N THR A 237 15.59 1.23 -6.52
CA THR A 237 14.52 0.21 -6.46
C THR A 237 13.78 0.21 -5.12
N THR A 238 14.20 1.08 -4.21
CA THR A 238 13.66 1.22 -2.84
C THR A 238 13.26 2.66 -2.53
N GLY A 239 12.90 3.41 -3.55
CA GLY A 239 12.35 4.75 -3.39
C GLY A 239 10.98 4.72 -2.71
N SER A 240 10.55 5.87 -2.25
CA SER A 240 9.20 6.05 -1.69
C SER A 240 8.45 7.18 -2.38
N ILE A 241 7.16 6.96 -2.56
CA ILE A 241 6.20 7.99 -2.95
C ILE A 241 5.05 7.99 -1.95
N ARG A 242 4.70 9.17 -1.47
CA ARG A 242 3.60 9.42 -0.55
C ARG A 242 2.65 10.41 -1.19
N PHE A 243 1.36 10.17 -1.12
CA PHE A 243 0.38 11.21 -1.31
C PHE A 243 -0.33 11.55 0.00
N PHE A 244 -0.78 12.80 0.09
CA PHE A 244 -1.54 13.30 1.22
C PHE A 244 -2.68 14.18 0.72
N SER A 245 -3.87 13.93 1.25
CA SER A 245 -5.09 14.69 1.00
C SER A 245 -5.66 15.16 2.33
N LYS A 246 -5.89 16.45 2.46
CA LYS A 246 -6.51 17.03 3.65
C LYS A 246 -7.95 17.40 3.34
N THR A 247 -8.91 16.69 3.95
CA THR A 247 -10.33 16.97 3.82
C THR A 247 -10.90 17.46 5.16
N PRO A 248 -12.08 18.10 5.16
CA PRO A 248 -12.73 18.47 6.42
C PRO A 248 -13.15 17.30 7.29
N ALA A 249 -13.35 16.11 6.70
CA ALA A 249 -13.79 14.91 7.39
C ALA A 249 -12.62 14.14 8.01
N GLU A 250 -11.55 13.92 7.23
CA GLU A 250 -10.38 13.16 7.66
C GLU A 250 -9.18 13.44 6.76
N ASP A 251 -7.98 13.17 7.26
CA ASP A 251 -6.76 13.20 6.48
C ASP A 251 -6.55 11.82 5.83
N ILE A 252 -6.33 11.81 4.50
CA ILE A 252 -6.11 10.59 3.71
C ILE A 252 -4.65 10.55 3.27
N GLU A 253 -3.97 9.49 3.65
CA GLU A 253 -2.56 9.30 3.36
C GLU A 253 -2.27 7.87 2.92
N ALA A 254 -1.41 7.72 1.89
CA ALA A 254 -0.81 6.44 1.59
C ALA A 254 0.64 6.58 1.11
N THR A 255 1.44 5.56 1.38
CA THR A 255 2.84 5.50 1.00
C THR A 255 3.14 4.21 0.25
N ASN A 256 3.79 4.34 -0.92
CA ASN A 256 4.43 3.22 -1.60
C ASN A 256 5.94 3.30 -1.37
N LYS A 257 6.54 2.24 -0.81
CA LYS A 257 7.98 2.13 -0.49
C LYS A 257 8.77 1.31 -1.53
N GLN A 258 8.16 1.05 -2.68
CA GLN A 258 8.73 0.30 -3.79
C GLN A 258 8.72 1.13 -5.08
N LEU A 259 8.93 2.45 -4.95
CA LEU A 259 9.08 3.34 -6.09
C LEU A 259 10.41 3.03 -6.79
N ILE A 260 10.32 2.73 -8.07
CA ILE A 260 11.49 2.52 -8.93
C ILE A 260 11.81 3.81 -9.66
N SER A 261 13.09 4.14 -9.75
CA SER A 261 13.55 5.33 -10.47
C SER A 261 14.88 5.11 -11.17
N SER A 262 15.08 5.83 -12.27
CA SER A 262 16.38 5.90 -12.95
C SER A 262 16.68 7.31 -13.41
N ILE A 263 17.97 7.71 -13.36
CA ILE A 263 18.49 8.98 -13.84
C ILE A 263 19.66 8.69 -14.77
N ASN A 264 19.62 9.23 -15.98
CA ASN A 264 20.74 9.27 -16.88
C ASN A 264 21.52 10.57 -16.65
N ALA A 265 22.74 10.48 -16.11
CA ALA A 265 23.57 11.64 -15.76
C ALA A 265 24.01 12.45 -16.97
N LEU A 266 24.05 11.85 -18.16
CA LEU A 266 24.47 12.53 -19.37
C LEU A 266 23.32 13.29 -20.04
N THR A 267 22.15 12.65 -20.16
CA THR A 267 21.03 13.20 -20.92
C THR A 267 20.03 13.98 -20.04
N GLY A 268 20.09 13.78 -18.73
CA GLY A 268 19.11 14.30 -17.78
C GLY A 268 17.77 13.57 -17.80
N GLU A 269 17.65 12.49 -18.59
CA GLU A 269 16.42 11.69 -18.53
C GLU A 269 16.19 11.11 -17.15
N ILE A 270 14.97 11.25 -16.65
CA ILE A 270 14.57 10.73 -15.37
C ILE A 270 13.24 9.99 -15.51
N LYS A 271 13.16 8.83 -14.87
CA LYS A 271 11.97 7.97 -14.91
C LYS A 271 11.61 7.53 -13.49
N PHE A 272 10.32 7.50 -13.21
CA PHE A 272 9.76 6.90 -12.00
C PHE A 272 8.62 5.98 -12.37
N ALA A 273 8.45 4.92 -11.61
CA ALA A 273 7.28 4.07 -11.73
C ALA A 273 6.90 3.48 -10.36
N ALA A 274 5.62 3.46 -10.07
CA ALA A 274 5.04 2.91 -8.84
C ALA A 274 3.86 2.02 -9.18
N LEU A 275 3.79 0.83 -8.58
CA LEU A 275 2.60 -0.02 -8.65
C LEU A 275 1.49 0.57 -7.80
N ILE A 276 0.27 0.64 -8.34
CA ILE A 276 -0.89 1.15 -7.61
C ILE A 276 -1.18 0.28 -6.38
N LYS A 277 -1.12 -1.04 -6.52
CA LYS A 277 -1.29 -1.97 -5.39
C LYS A 277 -0.19 -1.89 -4.32
N GLY A 278 0.91 -1.23 -4.62
CA GLY A 278 2.03 -1.01 -3.68
C GLY A 278 1.78 0.11 -2.66
N PHE A 279 0.78 0.96 -2.86
CA PHE A 279 0.41 1.98 -1.87
C PHE A 279 -0.22 1.33 -0.64
N GLN A 280 0.23 1.74 0.54
CA GLN A 280 -0.21 1.23 1.84
C GLN A 280 -0.89 2.34 2.62
N PHE A 281 -2.09 2.06 3.08
CA PHE A 281 -2.90 2.90 3.95
C PHE A 281 -2.91 2.32 5.37
N ASP A 282 -3.09 3.16 6.37
CA ASP A 282 -3.33 2.70 7.74
C ASP A 282 -4.74 2.07 7.86
N ASN A 283 -5.69 2.56 7.07
CA ASN A 283 -7.07 2.07 7.02
C ASN A 283 -7.24 1.06 5.87
N GLN A 284 -7.62 -0.19 6.20
CA GLN A 284 -7.80 -1.26 5.22
C GLN A 284 -8.98 -1.02 4.27
N LEU A 285 -10.02 -0.31 4.71
CA LEU A 285 -11.15 0.04 3.84
C LEU A 285 -10.73 1.05 2.78
N MET A 286 -9.96 2.08 3.16
CA MET A 286 -9.35 3.02 2.20
C MET A 286 -8.42 2.29 1.23
N GLN A 287 -7.60 1.35 1.73
CA GLN A 287 -6.76 0.50 0.89
C GLN A 287 -7.56 -0.27 -0.16
N LYS A 288 -8.71 -0.80 0.22
CA LYS A 288 -9.60 -1.53 -0.68
C LYS A 288 -10.21 -0.59 -1.72
N HIS A 289 -10.84 0.50 -1.28
CA HIS A 289 -11.49 1.48 -2.18
C HIS A 289 -10.50 2.07 -3.18
N PHE A 290 -9.30 2.45 -2.73
CA PHE A 290 -8.23 2.97 -3.60
C PHE A 290 -7.95 2.08 -4.82
N ASN A 291 -8.10 0.76 -4.69
CA ASN A 291 -7.83 -0.21 -5.74
C ASN A 291 -9.06 -0.57 -6.60
N GLU A 292 -10.26 -0.16 -6.20
CA GLU A 292 -11.52 -0.48 -6.88
C GLU A 292 -11.67 0.24 -8.23
N PRO A 293 -12.56 -0.27 -9.13
CA PRO A 293 -12.79 0.30 -10.46
C PRO A 293 -13.21 1.76 -10.46
N ASP A 294 -13.93 2.20 -9.42
CA ASP A 294 -14.44 3.58 -9.29
C ASP A 294 -13.35 4.58 -8.90
N TYR A 295 -12.16 4.10 -8.47
CA TYR A 295 -11.01 4.93 -8.11
C TYR A 295 -9.83 4.68 -9.04
N LEU A 296 -8.78 4.01 -8.59
CA LEU A 296 -7.56 3.80 -9.38
C LEU A 296 -7.64 2.59 -10.31
N ASN A 297 -8.64 1.72 -10.15
CA ASN A 297 -8.83 0.51 -10.98
C ASN A 297 -7.51 -0.25 -11.19
N SER A 298 -6.87 -0.61 -10.09
CA SER A 298 -5.51 -1.15 -10.10
C SER A 298 -5.36 -2.49 -10.85
N ASP A 299 -6.47 -3.16 -11.17
CA ASP A 299 -6.48 -4.36 -12.00
C ASP A 299 -6.32 -4.01 -13.49
N SER A 300 -6.87 -2.87 -13.94
CA SER A 300 -6.75 -2.38 -15.31
C SER A 300 -5.54 -1.45 -15.47
N PHE A 301 -5.27 -0.61 -14.48
CA PHE A 301 -4.19 0.39 -14.45
C PHE A 301 -3.23 0.07 -13.32
N SER A 302 -2.41 -0.97 -13.49
CA SER A 302 -1.57 -1.53 -12.42
C SER A 302 -0.45 -0.62 -11.93
N LYS A 303 -0.05 0.39 -12.72
CA LYS A 303 1.07 1.29 -12.42
C LYS A 303 0.79 2.75 -12.77
N SER A 304 1.48 3.66 -12.05
CA SER A 304 1.69 5.04 -12.46
C SER A 304 3.13 5.22 -12.90
N GLU A 305 3.37 6.04 -13.93
CA GLU A 305 4.68 6.29 -14.50
C GLU A 305 4.92 7.78 -14.71
N PHE A 306 6.14 8.23 -14.43
CA PHE A 306 6.62 9.55 -14.82
C PHE A 306 7.87 9.41 -15.70
N LYS A 307 7.88 10.11 -16.82
CA LYS A 307 9.01 10.20 -17.74
C LYS A 307 9.31 11.67 -17.99
N GLY A 308 10.51 12.12 -17.64
CA GLY A 308 10.85 13.53 -17.74
C GLY A 308 12.33 13.77 -18.05
N LYS A 309 12.68 15.04 -18.09
CA LYS A 309 14.05 15.50 -18.31
C LYS A 309 14.37 16.63 -17.34
N ILE A 310 15.51 16.51 -16.67
CA ILE A 310 16.07 17.56 -15.82
C ILE A 310 16.56 18.69 -16.73
N LYS A 311 15.95 19.88 -16.58
CA LYS A 311 16.27 21.06 -17.43
C LYS A 311 17.70 21.55 -17.23
N ASN A 312 18.14 21.58 -15.99
CA ASN A 312 19.44 22.13 -15.59
C ASN A 312 20.53 21.05 -15.36
N ILE A 313 20.47 19.94 -16.11
CA ILE A 313 21.37 18.79 -15.93
C ILE A 313 22.85 19.19 -16.01
N ILE A 314 23.19 20.18 -16.84
CA ILE A 314 24.58 20.66 -17.06
C ILE A 314 25.15 21.30 -15.77
N ALA A 315 24.31 21.85 -14.92
CA ALA A 315 24.71 22.46 -13.63
C ALA A 315 25.03 21.44 -12.54
N ILE A 316 24.79 20.15 -12.78
CA ILE A 316 24.94 19.08 -11.78
C ILE A 316 26.27 18.35 -12.00
N ASP A 317 27.17 18.48 -11.02
CA ASP A 317 28.40 17.70 -11.00
C ASP A 317 28.21 16.46 -10.15
N PHE A 318 27.91 15.32 -10.78
CA PHE A 318 27.65 14.04 -10.11
C PHE A 318 28.88 13.46 -9.38
N THR A 319 30.03 14.08 -9.47
CA THR A 319 31.27 13.67 -8.78
C THR A 319 31.52 14.45 -7.49
N LYS A 320 30.82 15.57 -7.29
CA LYS A 320 31.04 16.46 -6.15
C LYS A 320 29.86 16.37 -5.16
N ASN A 321 30.21 16.35 -3.87
CA ASN A 321 29.23 16.52 -2.81
C ASN A 321 28.53 17.87 -2.93
N GLY A 322 27.22 17.90 -2.76
CA GLY A 322 26.44 19.14 -2.83
C GLY A 322 24.95 18.88 -2.90
N THR A 323 24.18 19.96 -2.79
CA THR A 323 22.74 19.97 -3.00
C THR A 323 22.46 20.78 -4.26
N TYR A 324 21.85 20.16 -5.24
CA TYR A 324 21.55 20.72 -6.54
C TYR A 324 20.03 20.84 -6.69
N PRO A 325 19.46 22.06 -6.72
CA PRO A 325 18.06 22.24 -7.07
C PRO A 325 17.86 21.81 -8.52
N ILE A 326 16.78 21.10 -8.81
CA ILE A 326 16.42 20.63 -10.14
C ILE A 326 15.01 21.04 -10.51
N THR A 327 14.79 21.30 -11.79
CA THR A 327 13.48 21.44 -12.41
C THR A 327 13.36 20.36 -13.46
N VAL A 328 12.27 19.61 -13.40
CA VAL A 328 12.03 18.48 -14.32
C VAL A 328 10.76 18.72 -15.10
N ASP A 329 10.85 18.78 -16.41
CA ASP A 329 9.71 18.72 -17.32
C ASP A 329 9.42 17.27 -17.66
N GLY A 330 8.17 16.85 -17.56
CA GLY A 330 7.84 15.47 -17.84
C GLY A 330 6.37 15.20 -18.09
N GLN A 331 6.09 13.93 -18.28
CA GLN A 331 4.75 13.39 -18.45
C GLN A 331 4.46 12.41 -17.32
N LEU A 332 3.37 12.66 -16.59
CA LEU A 332 2.86 11.78 -15.55
C LEU A 332 1.64 11.05 -16.08
N SER A 333 1.69 9.72 -16.00
CA SER A 333 0.61 8.83 -16.42
C SER A 333 0.02 8.16 -15.17
N ILE A 334 -1.26 8.37 -14.93
CA ILE A 334 -2.05 7.77 -13.84
C ILE A 334 -3.38 7.36 -14.44
N HIS A 335 -3.92 6.19 -14.06
CA HIS A 335 -5.25 5.72 -14.47
C HIS A 335 -5.48 5.78 -15.99
N GLY A 336 -4.43 5.48 -16.79
CA GLY A 336 -4.47 5.53 -18.25
C GLY A 336 -4.40 6.94 -18.87
N VAL A 337 -4.46 8.00 -18.08
CA VAL A 337 -4.39 9.39 -18.55
C VAL A 337 -2.99 9.93 -18.35
N THR A 338 -2.46 10.61 -19.38
CA THR A 338 -1.11 11.23 -19.35
C THR A 338 -1.20 12.75 -19.41
N LYS A 339 -0.57 13.43 -18.45
CA LYS A 339 -0.50 14.89 -18.39
C LYS A 339 0.95 15.37 -18.35
N LYS A 340 1.21 16.54 -18.96
CA LYS A 340 2.50 17.23 -18.80
C LYS A 340 2.50 17.93 -17.46
N ILE A 341 3.57 17.75 -16.70
CA ILE A 341 3.81 18.44 -15.43
C ILE A 341 5.25 18.94 -15.36
N GLU A 342 5.45 20.02 -14.64
CA GLU A 342 6.76 20.50 -14.23
C GLU A 342 6.89 20.27 -12.71
N VAL A 343 8.01 19.71 -12.29
CA VAL A 343 8.27 19.36 -10.89
C VAL A 343 9.59 19.95 -10.44
N GLU A 344 9.57 20.64 -9.31
CA GLU A 344 10.77 21.07 -8.62
C GLU A 344 11.23 20.04 -7.60
N GLY A 345 12.54 19.92 -7.45
CA GLY A 345 13.13 18.97 -6.51
C GLY A 345 14.59 19.29 -6.19
N GLN A 346 15.21 18.39 -5.48
CA GLN A 346 16.62 18.49 -5.11
C GLN A 346 17.34 17.15 -5.31
N LEU A 347 18.53 17.20 -5.90
CA LEU A 347 19.51 16.12 -5.91
C LEU A 347 20.57 16.43 -4.86
N ILE A 348 20.76 15.53 -3.90
CA ILE A 348 21.73 15.65 -2.82
C ILE A 348 22.78 14.56 -3.04
N ILE A 349 24.03 14.96 -3.30
CA ILE A 349 25.15 14.05 -3.49
C ILE A 349 26.02 14.09 -2.25
N ASN A 350 26.22 12.94 -1.64
CA ASN A 350 27.08 12.79 -0.47
C ASN A 350 27.87 11.48 -0.54
N ASN A 351 29.19 11.57 -0.61
CA ASN A 351 30.12 10.42 -0.69
C ASN A 351 29.73 9.40 -1.77
N GLY A 352 29.35 9.89 -2.95
CA GLY A 352 28.94 9.06 -4.10
C GLY A 352 27.53 8.47 -4.02
N ILE A 353 26.79 8.72 -2.93
CA ILE A 353 25.37 8.38 -2.80
C ILE A 353 24.56 9.57 -3.29
N LEU A 354 23.63 9.31 -4.20
CA LEU A 354 22.72 10.29 -4.75
C LEU A 354 21.34 10.11 -4.10
N ASN A 355 20.81 11.17 -3.50
CA ASN A 355 19.45 11.23 -2.99
C ASN A 355 18.64 12.25 -3.77
N LEU A 356 17.44 11.88 -4.18
CA LEU A 356 16.47 12.76 -4.81
C LEU A 356 15.29 12.99 -3.87
N LYS A 357 14.86 14.24 -3.76
CA LYS A 357 13.64 14.63 -3.09
C LYS A 357 12.84 15.53 -4.02
N GLY A 358 11.57 15.22 -4.23
CA GLY A 358 10.62 16.03 -4.99
C GLY A 358 9.30 16.21 -4.20
N ILE A 359 8.72 17.40 -4.30
CA ILE A 359 7.41 17.70 -3.72
C ILE A 359 6.62 18.46 -4.77
N PHE A 360 5.43 17.98 -5.09
CA PHE A 360 4.55 18.61 -6.08
C PHE A 360 3.09 18.30 -5.77
N LYS A 361 2.18 18.91 -6.52
CA LYS A 361 0.74 18.74 -6.35
C LYS A 361 0.11 18.25 -7.65
N ILE A 362 -0.96 17.47 -7.52
CA ILE A 362 -1.76 17.00 -8.66
C ILE A 362 -3.24 17.19 -8.37
N HIS A 363 -4.03 17.47 -9.40
CA HIS A 363 -5.49 17.38 -9.38
C HIS A 363 -5.90 15.98 -9.83
N VAL A 364 -6.59 15.22 -8.99
CA VAL A 364 -6.96 13.82 -9.29
C VAL A 364 -7.95 13.74 -10.45
N GLN A 365 -8.84 14.72 -10.55
CA GLN A 365 -9.82 14.82 -11.64
C GLN A 365 -9.17 14.94 -13.03
N ASP A 366 -7.97 15.53 -13.10
CA ASP A 366 -7.18 15.60 -14.33
C ASP A 366 -6.84 14.23 -14.93
N TYR A 367 -6.87 13.20 -14.08
CA TYR A 367 -6.58 11.81 -14.47
C TYR A 367 -7.84 10.94 -14.56
N GLY A 368 -9.04 11.56 -14.57
CA GLY A 368 -10.30 10.84 -14.67
C GLY A 368 -10.65 9.98 -13.45
N ILE A 369 -10.12 10.35 -12.29
CA ILE A 369 -10.39 9.69 -11.01
C ILE A 369 -11.49 10.48 -10.31
N ASP A 370 -12.50 9.80 -9.74
CA ASP A 370 -13.47 10.46 -8.88
C ASP A 370 -12.78 11.00 -7.63
N GLY A 371 -12.83 12.32 -7.46
CA GLY A 371 -12.21 13.03 -6.35
C GLY A 371 -13.19 13.45 -5.26
N SER A 372 -14.42 12.90 -5.24
CA SER A 372 -15.47 13.34 -4.30
C SER A 372 -15.07 13.16 -2.83
N ASP A 373 -14.26 12.15 -2.52
CA ASP A 373 -13.87 11.79 -1.15
C ASP A 373 -12.47 12.31 -0.77
N VAL A 374 -11.75 12.96 -1.70
CA VAL A 374 -10.42 13.52 -1.46
C VAL A 374 -10.39 15.02 -1.71
N ALA A 375 -9.36 15.70 -1.23
CA ALA A 375 -9.13 17.10 -1.62
C ALA A 375 -8.86 17.16 -3.14
N ASP A 376 -9.35 18.20 -3.79
CA ASP A 376 -9.13 18.44 -5.22
C ASP A 376 -7.62 18.42 -5.58
N LEU A 377 -6.78 18.92 -4.68
CA LEU A 377 -5.34 19.01 -4.85
C LEU A 377 -4.62 18.12 -3.84
N LEU A 378 -3.92 17.10 -4.34
CA LEU A 378 -3.12 16.18 -3.52
C LEU A 378 -1.66 16.63 -3.43
N ASP A 379 -1.09 16.55 -2.24
CA ASP A 379 0.35 16.72 -2.00
C ASP A 379 1.09 15.40 -2.28
N ILE A 380 2.07 15.45 -3.19
CA ILE A 380 2.90 14.29 -3.55
C ILE A 380 4.34 14.53 -3.07
N THR A 381 4.88 13.57 -2.33
CA THR A 381 6.29 13.57 -1.90
C THR A 381 6.99 12.35 -2.44
N VAL A 382 8.14 12.56 -3.09
CA VAL A 382 8.99 11.52 -3.66
C VAL A 382 10.36 11.57 -3.01
N ASN A 383 10.88 10.40 -2.58
CA ASN A 383 12.25 10.25 -2.09
C ASN A 383 12.88 9.00 -2.71
N CYS A 384 14.08 9.15 -3.29
CA CYS A 384 14.84 8.04 -3.86
C CYS A 384 16.30 8.14 -3.43
N THR A 385 16.90 7.00 -3.12
CA THR A 385 18.34 6.87 -2.92
C THR A 385 18.90 6.00 -4.03
N TYR A 386 19.88 6.51 -4.75
CA TYR A 386 20.56 5.82 -5.84
C TYR A 386 21.95 5.39 -5.38
N LYS A 387 22.30 4.17 -5.73
CA LYS A 387 23.61 3.58 -5.38
C LYS A 387 24.32 3.09 -6.63
#